data_bdd46fcbaecab4140a44ab7d261bdcee
#
_entry.id   bdd46fcbaecab4140a44ab7d261bdcee
#
_cell.length_a   1.000
_cell.length_b   1.000
_cell.length_c   1.000
_cell.angle_alpha   90.00
_cell.angle_beta   90.00
_cell.angle_gamma   90.00
#
_symmetry.space_group_name_H-M   'P 1'
#
loop_
_entity.id
_entity.type
_entity.pdbx_description
1 polymer ?
#
loop_
_entity_poly.entity_id
_entity_poly.type
_entity_poly.pdbx_seq_one_letter_code
_entity_poly.pdbx_strand_id
1 'polypeptide(L)'
;RVMTHLRELEEADANPVLARVKRVLEALTSLHITTGLAAGSLAYVGAVLMGLHFRLDFFLLVFFYVQAMHVLNRFTETGVDKFRDDPKRQEIYRRHRIILWVLGIVPFAASIVLGFMLGVWPFLVVLIASILGLLYSVKVVPKSWMGLFGFRRLKDLAASKNVFVASAWALVSIFPLFFVEEQTTQPSRLLLSFVFLFVVTGIRSIWLDLSDLAADRLVGRETVPLVLGPTRTHSLVRTLIVGLSVGLYLAAALGWLPGIAWILATWILLEFLYLELLYRGNALPTLERDMLVDLHFIVAGLLAFVWRALG
;
A
#
# COMPACT_ATOMS: atom_id res chain seq x y z
N ARG A 1 11.22 -31.78 3.96
CA ARG A 1 10.52 -30.54 3.50
C ARG A 1 11.50 -29.36 3.34
N VAL A 2 12.38 -29.04 4.32
CA VAL A 2 13.41 -27.98 4.19
C VAL A 2 14.39 -28.29 3.06
N MET A 3 14.84 -29.52 2.94
CA MET A 3 15.77 -29.96 1.86
C MET A 3 15.12 -29.94 0.47
N THR A 4 13.82 -30.20 0.38
CA THR A 4 13.09 -30.09 -0.90
C THR A 4 12.98 -28.64 -1.33
N HIS A 5 12.69 -27.74 -0.39
CA HIS A 5 12.58 -26.30 -0.67
C HIS A 5 13.96 -25.67 -0.99
N LEU A 6 15.05 -26.11 -0.34
CA LEU A 6 16.40 -25.69 -0.68
C LEU A 6 16.81 -26.17 -2.08
N ARG A 7 16.44 -27.39 -2.50
CA ARG A 7 16.64 -27.87 -3.87
C ARG A 7 15.86 -27.06 -4.90
N GLU A 8 14.60 -26.73 -4.62
CA GLU A 8 13.78 -25.87 -5.50
C GLU A 8 14.37 -24.48 -5.64
N LEU A 9 14.95 -23.91 -4.59
CA LEU A 9 15.67 -22.62 -4.64
C LEU A 9 16.99 -22.73 -5.42
N GLU A 10 17.75 -23.81 -5.26
CA GLU A 10 18.97 -24.08 -6.04
C GLU A 10 18.65 -24.34 -7.51
N GLU A 11 17.59 -25.07 -7.83
CA GLU A 11 17.12 -25.29 -9.21
C GLU A 11 16.58 -24.01 -9.87
N ALA A 12 15.93 -23.13 -9.11
CA ALA A 12 15.50 -21.82 -9.59
C ALA A 12 16.69 -20.90 -9.90
N ASP A 13 17.77 -20.95 -9.12
CA ASP A 13 19.02 -20.24 -9.40
C ASP A 13 19.82 -20.88 -10.57
N ALA A 14 19.57 -22.16 -10.90
CA ALA A 14 20.19 -22.85 -12.03
C ALA A 14 19.57 -22.42 -13.39
N ASN A 15 18.34 -21.86 -13.40
CA ASN A 15 17.71 -21.37 -14.63
C ASN A 15 18.01 -19.87 -14.86
N PRO A 16 18.84 -19.52 -15.87
CA PRO A 16 19.27 -18.14 -16.08
C PRO A 16 18.10 -17.19 -16.38
N VAL A 17 17.00 -17.68 -16.96
CA VAL A 17 15.81 -16.90 -17.24
C VAL A 17 15.06 -16.57 -15.94
N LEU A 18 14.86 -17.56 -15.09
CA LEU A 18 14.17 -17.40 -13.81
C LEU A 18 14.95 -16.49 -12.87
N ALA A 19 16.28 -16.65 -12.81
CA ALA A 19 17.19 -15.77 -12.05
C ALA A 19 17.16 -14.32 -12.58
N ARG A 20 16.99 -14.13 -13.89
CA ARG A 20 16.85 -12.80 -14.49
C ARG A 20 15.50 -12.16 -14.14
N VAL A 21 14.42 -12.92 -14.24
CA VAL A 21 13.07 -12.47 -13.85
C VAL A 21 13.04 -12.06 -12.37
N LYS A 22 13.58 -12.90 -11.48
CA LYS A 22 13.70 -12.62 -10.05
C LYS A 22 14.42 -11.30 -9.79
N ARG A 23 15.60 -11.08 -10.42
CA ARG A 23 16.36 -9.82 -10.27
C ARG A 23 15.58 -8.59 -10.75
N VAL A 24 14.85 -8.71 -11.84
CA VAL A 24 14.00 -7.60 -12.33
C VAL A 24 12.89 -7.29 -11.34
N LEU A 25 12.19 -8.30 -10.83
CA LEU A 25 11.13 -8.13 -9.84
C LEU A 25 11.66 -7.54 -8.53
N GLU A 26 12.80 -8.02 -8.03
CA GLU A 26 13.49 -7.45 -6.86
C GLU A 26 13.84 -5.96 -7.07
N ALA A 27 14.30 -5.59 -8.26
CA ALA A 27 14.61 -4.21 -8.60
C ALA A 27 13.34 -3.34 -8.63
N LEU A 28 12.27 -3.80 -9.30
CA LEU A 28 10.98 -3.08 -9.37
C LEU A 28 10.39 -2.86 -7.99
N THR A 29 10.44 -3.87 -7.11
CA THR A 29 9.96 -3.78 -5.73
C THR A 29 10.82 -2.83 -4.89
N SER A 30 12.15 -2.89 -5.04
CA SER A 30 13.07 -1.99 -4.34
C SER A 30 12.87 -0.52 -4.74
N LEU A 31 12.50 -0.27 -5.98
CA LEU A 31 12.19 1.07 -6.52
C LEU A 31 10.74 1.50 -6.27
N HIS A 32 9.96 0.71 -5.53
CA HIS A 32 8.53 0.93 -5.25
C HIS A 32 7.63 1.03 -6.48
N ILE A 33 8.06 0.49 -7.63
CA ILE A 33 7.25 0.46 -8.86
C ILE A 33 6.08 -0.51 -8.68
N THR A 34 6.31 -1.68 -8.07
CA THR A 34 5.24 -2.64 -7.72
C THR A 34 4.21 -2.02 -6.79
N THR A 35 4.65 -1.25 -5.80
CA THR A 35 3.79 -0.53 -4.86
C THR A 35 2.94 0.54 -5.57
N GLY A 36 3.52 1.28 -6.50
CA GLY A 36 2.79 2.23 -7.34
C GLY A 36 1.74 1.54 -8.21
N LEU A 37 2.11 0.43 -8.89
CA LEU A 37 1.17 -0.38 -9.68
C LEU A 37 0.02 -0.92 -8.82
N ALA A 38 0.32 -1.41 -7.63
CA ALA A 38 -0.67 -1.87 -6.67
C ALA A 38 -1.66 -0.76 -6.29
N ALA A 39 -1.16 0.45 -6.03
CA ALA A 39 -1.99 1.60 -5.70
C ALA A 39 -2.87 2.06 -6.87
N GLY A 40 -2.31 2.15 -8.07
CA GLY A 40 -3.08 2.43 -9.28
C GLY A 40 -4.16 1.38 -9.55
N SER A 41 -3.85 0.10 -9.33
CA SER A 41 -4.81 -0.99 -9.43
C SER A 41 -5.95 -0.87 -8.42
N LEU A 42 -5.64 -0.52 -7.16
CA LEU A 42 -6.66 -0.25 -6.14
C LEU A 42 -7.51 0.99 -6.48
N ALA A 43 -6.92 2.04 -7.04
CA ALA A 43 -7.68 3.20 -7.50
C ALA A 43 -8.69 2.79 -8.59
N TYR A 44 -8.29 1.90 -9.49
CA TYR A 44 -9.18 1.33 -10.49
C TYR A 44 -10.29 0.47 -9.86
N VAL A 45 -9.97 -0.38 -8.89
CA VAL A 45 -10.99 -1.13 -8.12
C VAL A 45 -11.98 -0.17 -7.47
N GLY A 46 -11.51 0.91 -6.84
CA GLY A 46 -12.35 1.96 -6.27
C GLY A 46 -13.28 2.61 -7.29
N ALA A 47 -12.77 2.93 -8.49
CA ALA A 47 -13.56 3.45 -9.60
C ALA A 47 -14.70 2.48 -9.99
N VAL A 48 -14.39 1.20 -10.14
CA VAL A 48 -15.40 0.17 -10.50
C VAL A 48 -16.44 -0.02 -9.39
N LEU A 49 -16.04 0.01 -8.11
CA LEU A 49 -16.96 -0.02 -6.97
C LEU A 49 -17.89 1.20 -6.94
N MET A 50 -17.41 2.38 -7.34
CA MET A 50 -18.23 3.57 -7.51
C MET A 50 -19.16 3.51 -8.75
N GLY A 51 -18.98 2.52 -9.61
CA GLY A 51 -19.72 2.39 -10.87
C GLY A 51 -19.14 3.21 -12.01
N LEU A 52 -17.90 3.69 -11.90
CA LEU A 52 -17.24 4.55 -12.87
C LEU A 52 -16.40 3.76 -13.86
N HIS A 53 -16.06 4.40 -14.99
CA HIS A 53 -15.19 3.79 -16.01
C HIS A 53 -13.71 3.92 -15.67
N PHE A 54 -12.89 3.08 -16.32
CA PHE A 54 -11.45 3.19 -16.27
C PHE A 54 -10.98 4.52 -16.87
N ARG A 55 -10.11 5.20 -16.13
CA ARG A 55 -9.42 6.40 -16.62
C ARG A 55 -7.94 6.28 -16.32
N LEU A 56 -7.14 6.27 -17.37
CA LEU A 56 -5.68 6.09 -17.26
C LEU A 56 -5.02 7.25 -16.50
N ASP A 57 -5.52 8.46 -16.62
CA ASP A 57 -5.01 9.64 -15.93
C ASP A 57 -5.12 9.51 -14.39
N PHE A 58 -6.24 8.97 -13.87
CA PHE A 58 -6.37 8.67 -12.44
C PHE A 58 -5.49 7.52 -11.98
N PHE A 59 -5.40 6.46 -12.78
CA PHE A 59 -4.48 5.36 -12.49
C PHE A 59 -3.04 5.88 -12.36
N LEU A 60 -2.59 6.67 -13.32
CA LEU A 60 -1.25 7.24 -13.33
C LEU A 60 -1.03 8.25 -12.20
N LEU A 61 -2.03 9.07 -11.87
CA LEU A 61 -1.96 9.99 -10.74
C LEU A 61 -1.64 9.23 -9.45
N VAL A 62 -2.42 8.18 -9.15
CA VAL A 62 -2.25 7.40 -7.91
C VAL A 62 -0.96 6.59 -7.94
N PHE A 63 -0.64 5.97 -9.08
CA PHE A 63 0.62 5.27 -9.30
C PHE A 63 1.82 6.16 -8.97
N PHE A 64 1.90 7.33 -9.60
CA PHE A 64 3.03 8.25 -9.42
C PHE A 64 3.08 8.83 -8.00
N TYR A 65 1.93 9.19 -7.43
CA TYR A 65 1.86 9.70 -6.07
C TYR A 65 2.41 8.70 -5.06
N VAL A 66 1.89 7.48 -5.06
CA VAL A 66 2.26 6.47 -4.06
C VAL A 66 3.72 6.03 -4.26
N GLN A 67 4.14 5.76 -5.49
CA GLN A 67 5.52 5.40 -5.80
C GLN A 67 6.50 6.50 -5.34
N ALA A 68 6.21 7.77 -5.67
CA ALA A 68 7.03 8.90 -5.27
C ALA A 68 7.11 9.05 -3.74
N MET A 69 5.97 8.99 -3.04
CA MET A 69 5.92 9.14 -1.59
C MET A 69 6.71 8.03 -0.87
N HIS A 70 6.66 6.79 -1.37
CA HIS A 70 7.46 5.70 -0.82
C HIS A 70 8.96 5.91 -1.04
N VAL A 71 9.37 6.34 -2.25
CA VAL A 71 10.78 6.63 -2.55
C VAL A 71 11.27 7.83 -1.73
N LEU A 72 10.53 8.95 -1.72
CA LEU A 72 10.92 10.18 -1.00
C LEU A 72 10.98 9.96 0.51
N ASN A 73 10.08 9.17 1.08
CA ASN A 73 10.08 8.86 2.50
C ASN A 73 11.39 8.15 2.94
N ARG A 74 12.01 7.37 2.05
CA ARG A 74 13.33 6.75 2.32
C ARG A 74 14.44 7.77 2.53
N PHE A 75 14.39 8.91 1.86
CA PHE A 75 15.39 9.98 2.05
C PHE A 75 15.23 10.72 3.38
N THR A 76 14.04 10.70 3.97
CA THR A 76 13.76 11.30 5.28
C THR A 76 14.11 10.37 6.44
N GLU A 77 14.39 9.09 6.17
CA GLU A 77 14.82 8.12 7.17
C GLU A 77 16.27 8.37 7.59
N THR A 78 16.51 8.49 8.90
CA THR A 78 17.82 8.82 9.47
C THR A 78 18.21 7.83 10.57
N GLY A 79 19.51 7.58 10.71
CA GLY A 79 20.06 6.78 11.82
C GLY A 79 19.64 5.31 11.75
N VAL A 80 19.06 4.83 12.85
CA VAL A 80 18.70 3.42 13.06
C VAL A 80 17.60 2.94 12.10
N ASP A 81 16.75 3.85 11.59
CA ASP A 81 15.70 3.52 10.60
C ASP A 81 16.26 2.85 9.34
N LYS A 82 17.52 3.14 8.99
CA LYS A 82 18.20 2.54 7.82
C LYS A 82 18.53 1.06 8.01
N PHE A 83 18.68 0.59 9.25
CA PHE A 83 19.01 -0.82 9.53
C PHE A 83 17.82 -1.77 9.36
N ARG A 84 16.61 -1.22 9.17
CA ARG A 84 15.39 -2.00 8.93
C ARG A 84 15.33 -2.63 7.55
N ASP A 85 15.99 -2.03 6.58
CA ASP A 85 15.90 -2.45 5.18
C ASP A 85 16.67 -3.75 4.90
N ASP A 86 16.14 -4.52 3.96
CA ASP A 86 16.84 -5.63 3.34
C ASP A 86 18.21 -5.17 2.82
N PRO A 87 19.31 -5.90 3.09
CA PRO A 87 20.65 -5.53 2.64
C PRO A 87 20.77 -5.29 1.13
N LYS A 88 20.02 -6.05 0.31
CA LYS A 88 19.97 -5.85 -1.15
C LYS A 88 19.35 -4.49 -1.51
N ARG A 89 18.26 -4.12 -0.83
CA ARG A 89 17.60 -2.82 -1.02
C ARG A 89 18.53 -1.68 -0.62
N GLN A 90 19.24 -1.80 0.53
CA GLN A 90 20.21 -0.80 0.96
C GLN A 90 21.33 -0.59 -0.07
N GLU A 91 21.87 -1.68 -0.65
CA GLU A 91 22.90 -1.61 -1.68
C GLU A 91 22.40 -0.91 -2.96
N ILE A 92 21.16 -1.20 -3.41
CA ILE A 92 20.53 -0.52 -4.54
C ILE A 92 20.41 0.98 -4.25
N TYR A 93 19.97 1.36 -3.05
CA TYR A 93 19.82 2.76 -2.64
C TYR A 93 21.15 3.50 -2.55
N ARG A 94 22.19 2.82 -2.07
CA ARG A 94 23.54 3.40 -2.00
C ARG A 94 24.13 3.62 -3.38
N ARG A 95 24.02 2.62 -4.26
CA ARG A 95 24.64 2.63 -5.60
C ARG A 95 23.93 3.56 -6.59
N HIS A 96 22.61 3.66 -6.48
CA HIS A 96 21.77 4.36 -7.47
C HIS A 96 21.05 5.59 -6.90
N ARG A 97 21.69 6.30 -5.98
CA ARG A 97 21.10 7.45 -5.26
C ARG A 97 20.51 8.51 -6.20
N ILE A 98 21.17 8.82 -7.33
CA ILE A 98 20.68 9.82 -8.29
C ILE A 98 19.39 9.31 -8.98
N ILE A 99 19.38 8.04 -9.40
CA ILE A 99 18.19 7.43 -10.02
C ILE A 99 17.00 7.48 -9.05
N LEU A 100 17.24 7.20 -7.79
CA LEU A 100 16.19 7.26 -6.76
C LEU A 100 15.65 8.68 -6.54
N TRP A 101 16.51 9.71 -6.57
CA TRP A 101 16.05 11.08 -6.54
C TRP A 101 15.16 11.41 -7.74
N VAL A 102 15.55 10.97 -8.93
CA VAL A 102 14.73 11.13 -10.16
C VAL A 102 13.40 10.39 -10.01
N LEU A 103 13.43 9.13 -9.56
CA LEU A 103 12.24 8.31 -9.32
C LEU A 103 11.35 8.80 -8.15
N GLY A 104 11.87 9.66 -7.28
CA GLY A 104 11.06 10.35 -6.27
C GLY A 104 10.47 11.65 -6.81
N ILE A 105 11.31 12.53 -7.38
CA ILE A 105 10.91 13.88 -7.76
C ILE A 105 10.05 13.90 -9.04
N VAL A 106 10.44 13.15 -10.08
CA VAL A 106 9.70 13.16 -11.35
C VAL A 106 8.28 12.63 -11.23
N PRO A 107 8.04 11.45 -10.63
CA PRO A 107 6.67 10.99 -10.40
C PRO A 107 5.90 11.90 -9.43
N PHE A 108 6.56 12.47 -8.42
CA PHE A 108 5.91 13.44 -7.54
C PHE A 108 5.39 14.65 -8.32
N ALA A 109 6.25 15.26 -9.14
CA ALA A 109 5.86 16.37 -10.01
C ALA A 109 4.77 15.96 -11.00
N ALA A 110 4.87 14.75 -11.60
CA ALA A 110 3.86 14.22 -12.49
C ALA A 110 2.49 14.06 -11.80
N SER A 111 2.46 13.57 -10.56
CA SER A 111 1.20 13.45 -9.80
C SER A 111 0.55 14.80 -9.51
N ILE A 112 1.34 15.82 -9.18
CA ILE A 112 0.87 17.21 -8.98
C ILE A 112 0.32 17.80 -10.28
N VAL A 113 1.05 17.65 -11.39
CA VAL A 113 0.62 18.12 -12.72
C VAL A 113 -0.66 17.44 -13.16
N LEU A 114 -0.75 16.11 -13.05
CA LEU A 114 -1.97 15.37 -13.35
C LEU A 114 -3.14 15.83 -12.48
N GLY A 115 -2.93 16.02 -11.18
CA GLY A 115 -3.96 16.56 -10.29
C GLY A 115 -4.46 17.93 -10.77
N PHE A 116 -3.54 18.82 -11.17
CA PHE A 116 -3.88 20.15 -11.70
C PHE A 116 -4.66 20.07 -13.03
N MET A 117 -4.25 19.19 -13.93
CA MET A 117 -4.94 18.96 -15.22
C MET A 117 -6.36 18.40 -15.03
N LEU A 118 -6.60 17.64 -13.97
CA LEU A 118 -7.90 17.08 -13.63
C LEU A 118 -8.84 18.09 -12.95
N GLY A 119 -8.32 19.21 -12.46
CA GLY A 119 -9.07 20.29 -11.86
C GLY A 119 -8.59 20.70 -10.47
N VAL A 120 -9.20 21.75 -9.94
CA VAL A 120 -8.81 22.35 -8.64
C VAL A 120 -8.94 21.37 -7.48
N TRP A 121 -10.03 20.62 -7.39
CA TRP A 121 -10.27 19.70 -6.28
C TRP A 121 -9.33 18.49 -6.29
N PRO A 122 -9.13 17.78 -7.42
CA PRO A 122 -8.08 16.75 -7.53
C PRO A 122 -6.70 17.26 -7.16
N PHE A 123 -6.32 18.46 -7.63
CA PHE A 123 -5.06 19.10 -7.28
C PHE A 123 -4.93 19.33 -5.78
N LEU A 124 -5.96 19.87 -5.12
CA LEU A 124 -5.95 20.13 -3.68
C LEU A 124 -5.85 18.84 -2.87
N VAL A 125 -6.54 17.77 -3.28
CA VAL A 125 -6.42 16.45 -2.62
C VAL A 125 -4.98 15.96 -2.65
N VAL A 126 -4.33 15.95 -3.82
CA VAL A 126 -2.95 15.49 -3.96
C VAL A 126 -1.98 16.39 -3.21
N LEU A 127 -2.17 17.71 -3.27
CA LEU A 127 -1.34 18.70 -2.58
C LEU A 127 -1.44 18.52 -1.05
N ILE A 128 -2.64 18.46 -0.50
CA ILE A 128 -2.87 18.30 0.94
C ILE A 128 -2.30 16.96 1.41
N ALA A 129 -2.58 15.87 0.69
CA ALA A 129 -2.03 14.55 1.01
C ALA A 129 -0.50 14.56 0.99
N SER A 130 0.12 15.28 0.04
CA SER A 130 1.57 15.44 -0.06
C SER A 130 2.15 16.24 1.11
N ILE A 131 1.52 17.36 1.46
CA ILE A 131 1.93 18.17 2.62
C ILE A 131 1.84 17.36 3.91
N LEU A 132 0.72 16.66 4.13
CA LEU A 132 0.55 15.80 5.29
C LEU A 132 1.57 14.66 5.33
N GLY A 133 1.88 14.05 4.18
CA GLY A 133 2.91 13.02 4.06
C GLY A 133 4.31 13.51 4.42
N LEU A 134 4.66 14.73 4.01
CA LEU A 134 5.92 15.37 4.39
C LEU A 134 5.93 15.72 5.89
N LEU A 135 4.86 16.33 6.40
CA LEU A 135 4.73 16.70 7.82
C LEU A 135 4.77 15.48 8.74
N TYR A 136 4.26 14.34 8.27
CA TYR A 136 4.31 13.08 9.02
C TYR A 136 5.76 12.68 9.38
N SER A 137 6.71 12.92 8.49
CA SER A 137 8.11 12.54 8.66
C SER A 137 8.97 13.63 9.32
N VAL A 138 8.53 14.89 9.29
CA VAL A 138 9.27 16.04 9.82
C VAL A 138 8.99 16.25 11.31
N LYS A 139 9.94 16.87 12.02
CA LYS A 139 9.79 17.25 13.44
C LYS A 139 8.88 18.48 13.54
N VAL A 140 7.59 18.28 13.68
CA VAL A 140 6.58 19.34 13.72
C VAL A 140 6.50 19.99 15.10
N VAL A 141 6.68 19.20 16.19
CA VAL A 141 6.57 19.71 17.57
C VAL A 141 7.93 20.24 18.05
N PRO A 142 8.02 21.51 18.48
CA PRO A 142 9.23 22.09 19.09
C PRO A 142 9.66 21.30 20.33
N LYS A 143 10.97 21.29 20.63
CA LYS A 143 11.51 20.61 21.82
C LYS A 143 10.85 21.08 23.12
N SER A 144 10.55 22.39 23.21
CA SER A 144 9.90 23.01 24.38
C SER A 144 8.49 22.49 24.67
N TRP A 145 7.80 21.96 23.67
CA TRP A 145 6.42 21.45 23.77
C TRP A 145 6.35 19.92 23.88
N MET A 146 7.51 19.26 23.86
CA MET A 146 7.57 17.80 23.91
C MET A 146 6.97 17.22 25.20
N GLY A 147 7.10 17.94 26.34
CA GLY A 147 6.47 17.55 27.61
C GLY A 147 4.94 17.61 27.59
N LEU A 148 4.35 18.44 26.70
CA LEU A 148 2.90 18.58 26.58
C LEU A 148 2.30 17.54 25.64
N PHE A 149 2.97 17.25 24.51
CA PHE A 149 2.46 16.39 23.44
C PHE A 149 3.00 14.96 23.48
N GLY A 150 4.12 14.70 24.14
CA GLY A 150 4.74 13.38 24.25
C GLY A 150 5.44 12.88 22.97
N PHE A 151 5.36 13.62 21.84
CA PHE A 151 5.98 13.24 20.56
C PHE A 151 6.55 14.47 19.84
N ARG A 152 7.48 14.25 18.89
CA ARG A 152 8.06 15.30 18.06
C ARG A 152 7.63 15.23 16.61
N ARG A 153 7.34 14.05 16.09
CA ARG A 153 6.85 13.78 14.74
C ARG A 153 5.53 13.03 14.85
N LEU A 154 4.66 13.21 13.90
CA LEU A 154 3.42 12.42 13.85
C LEU A 154 3.70 10.92 13.76
N LYS A 155 4.81 10.53 13.13
CA LYS A 155 5.24 9.12 13.06
C LYS A 155 5.72 8.52 14.38
N ASP A 156 5.92 9.34 15.41
CA ASP A 156 6.31 8.89 16.75
C ASP A 156 5.07 8.45 17.57
N LEU A 157 3.83 8.70 17.07
CA LEU A 157 2.59 8.22 17.68
C LEU A 157 2.37 6.73 17.37
N ALA A 158 2.03 5.96 18.39
CA ALA A 158 1.73 4.53 18.27
C ALA A 158 0.65 4.26 17.21
N ALA A 159 0.89 3.28 16.34
CA ALA A 159 -0.03 2.86 15.26
C ALA A 159 -0.40 3.95 14.23
N SER A 160 0.05 5.20 14.38
CA SER A 160 -0.28 6.30 13.47
C SER A 160 0.11 6.01 12.02
N LYS A 161 1.22 5.29 11.81
CA LYS A 161 1.72 4.92 10.48
C LYS A 161 0.66 4.20 9.66
N ASN A 162 0.02 3.17 10.22
CA ASN A 162 -0.92 2.33 9.49
C ASN A 162 -2.17 3.11 9.10
N VAL A 163 -2.72 3.90 10.03
CA VAL A 163 -3.87 4.77 9.78
C VAL A 163 -3.52 5.85 8.76
N PHE A 164 -2.35 6.47 8.88
CA PHE A 164 -1.92 7.54 7.99
C PHE A 164 -1.71 7.06 6.56
N VAL A 165 -1.00 5.93 6.38
CA VAL A 165 -0.76 5.33 5.06
C VAL A 165 -2.08 4.89 4.43
N ALA A 166 -2.96 4.20 5.20
CA ALA A 166 -4.26 3.77 4.71
C ALA A 166 -5.14 4.96 4.28
N SER A 167 -5.16 6.03 5.09
CA SER A 167 -5.91 7.25 4.76
C SER A 167 -5.38 7.92 3.49
N ALA A 168 -4.06 8.08 3.37
CA ALA A 168 -3.44 8.74 2.21
C ALA A 168 -3.74 7.97 0.91
N TRP A 169 -3.61 6.64 0.92
CA TRP A 169 -3.92 5.81 -0.23
C TRP A 169 -5.41 5.90 -0.61
N ALA A 170 -6.32 5.74 0.36
CA ALA A 170 -7.75 5.80 0.10
C ALA A 170 -8.19 7.18 -0.39
N LEU A 171 -7.70 8.27 0.22
CA LEU A 171 -8.02 9.64 -0.17
C LEU A 171 -7.58 9.94 -1.61
N VAL A 172 -6.32 9.66 -1.94
CA VAL A 172 -5.78 9.96 -3.27
C VAL A 172 -6.36 9.05 -4.36
N SER A 173 -6.76 7.81 -4.00
CA SER A 173 -7.37 6.88 -4.94
C SER A 173 -8.84 7.19 -5.26
N ILE A 174 -9.59 7.80 -4.34
CA ILE A 174 -11.05 7.95 -4.46
C ILE A 174 -11.47 9.39 -4.76
N PHE A 175 -10.97 10.35 -3.98
CA PHE A 175 -11.51 11.71 -4.05
C PHE A 175 -11.19 12.48 -5.33
N PRO A 176 -9.99 12.37 -5.96
CA PRO A 176 -9.77 13.01 -7.26
C PRO A 176 -10.78 12.58 -8.30
N LEU A 177 -11.08 11.28 -8.37
CA LEU A 177 -12.06 10.74 -9.32
C LEU A 177 -13.49 11.20 -8.96
N PHE A 178 -13.84 11.15 -7.67
CA PHE A 178 -15.16 11.61 -7.20
C PHE A 178 -15.42 13.06 -7.59
N PHE A 179 -14.47 13.96 -7.39
CA PHE A 179 -14.66 15.38 -7.72
C PHE A 179 -14.80 15.66 -9.22
N VAL A 180 -14.28 14.78 -10.08
CA VAL A 180 -14.46 14.91 -11.53
C VAL A 180 -15.81 14.31 -11.98
N GLU A 181 -16.26 13.23 -11.31
CA GLU A 181 -17.43 12.44 -11.69
C GLU A 181 -18.58 12.60 -10.67
N GLU A 182 -18.59 13.72 -9.92
CA GLU A 182 -19.49 13.98 -8.77
C GLU A 182 -20.98 13.72 -9.11
N GLN A 183 -21.41 14.10 -10.30
CA GLN A 183 -22.83 13.98 -10.70
C GLN A 183 -23.27 12.52 -10.94
N THR A 184 -22.35 11.60 -11.09
CA THR A 184 -22.63 10.19 -11.43
C THR A 184 -22.43 9.24 -10.24
N THR A 185 -21.77 9.70 -9.19
CA THR A 185 -21.41 8.84 -8.04
C THR A 185 -22.39 8.98 -6.89
N GLN A 186 -22.98 7.86 -6.46
CA GLN A 186 -23.80 7.82 -5.26
C GLN A 186 -22.93 7.96 -4.00
N PRO A 187 -23.33 8.80 -2.99
CA PRO A 187 -22.56 8.98 -1.76
C PRO A 187 -22.30 7.69 -0.99
N SER A 188 -23.23 6.74 -1.02
CA SER A 188 -23.05 5.42 -0.40
C SER A 188 -21.92 4.63 -1.06
N ARG A 189 -21.83 4.64 -2.39
CA ARG A 189 -20.75 3.98 -3.14
C ARG A 189 -19.40 4.62 -2.88
N LEU A 190 -19.36 5.96 -2.80
CA LEU A 190 -18.15 6.70 -2.42
C LEU A 190 -17.65 6.24 -1.05
N LEU A 191 -18.52 6.26 -0.03
CA LEU A 191 -18.17 5.87 1.33
C LEU A 191 -17.70 4.42 1.41
N LEU A 192 -18.43 3.49 0.80
CA LEU A 192 -18.11 2.07 0.83
C LEU A 192 -16.79 1.77 0.08
N SER A 193 -16.53 2.44 -1.04
CA SER A 193 -15.28 2.32 -1.78
C SER A 193 -14.10 2.89 -0.98
N PHE A 194 -14.29 4.02 -0.31
CA PHE A 194 -13.28 4.59 0.58
C PHE A 194 -12.96 3.64 1.74
N VAL A 195 -13.98 3.11 2.43
CA VAL A 195 -13.79 2.16 3.54
C VAL A 195 -13.08 0.90 3.04
N PHE A 196 -13.45 0.38 1.88
CA PHE A 196 -12.77 -0.76 1.26
C PHE A 196 -11.28 -0.49 1.08
N LEU A 197 -10.90 0.60 0.39
CA LEU A 197 -9.50 0.93 0.15
C LEU A 197 -8.73 1.20 1.46
N PHE A 198 -9.34 1.92 2.39
CA PHE A 198 -8.75 2.21 3.69
C PHE A 198 -8.42 0.92 4.46
N VAL A 199 -9.37 -0.02 4.52
CA VAL A 199 -9.21 -1.26 5.28
C VAL A 199 -8.17 -2.18 4.61
N VAL A 200 -8.24 -2.40 3.29
CA VAL A 200 -7.27 -3.29 2.62
C VAL A 200 -5.85 -2.72 2.68
N THR A 201 -5.68 -1.41 2.53
CA THR A 201 -4.37 -0.76 2.66
C THR A 201 -3.88 -0.78 4.10
N GLY A 202 -4.79 -0.64 5.08
CA GLY A 202 -4.51 -0.79 6.50
C GLY A 202 -4.03 -2.22 6.83
N ILE A 203 -4.71 -3.24 6.34
CA ILE A 203 -4.31 -4.65 6.47
C ILE A 203 -2.91 -4.85 5.89
N ARG A 204 -2.65 -4.38 4.67
CA ARG A 204 -1.33 -4.42 4.04
C ARG A 204 -0.26 -3.81 4.94
N SER A 205 -0.49 -2.60 5.44
CA SER A 205 0.48 -1.88 6.28
C SER A 205 0.76 -2.61 7.59
N ILE A 206 -0.27 -3.11 8.28
CA ILE A 206 -0.15 -3.88 9.52
C ILE A 206 0.59 -5.20 9.27
N TRP A 207 0.30 -5.87 8.16
CA TRP A 207 0.94 -7.13 7.79
C TRP A 207 2.45 -6.96 7.54
N LEU A 208 2.85 -5.92 6.82
CA LEU A 208 4.26 -5.62 6.60
C LEU A 208 4.99 -5.30 7.92
N ASP A 209 4.34 -4.55 8.83
CA ASP A 209 4.91 -4.28 10.15
C ASP A 209 5.02 -5.54 11.02
N LEU A 210 4.08 -6.49 10.90
CA LEU A 210 4.14 -7.77 11.59
C LEU A 210 5.35 -8.60 11.14
N SER A 211 5.67 -8.52 9.86
CA SER A 211 6.84 -9.18 9.27
C SER A 211 8.17 -8.54 9.71
N ASP A 212 8.16 -7.25 9.98
CA ASP A 212 9.34 -6.47 10.38
C ASP A 212 9.47 -6.28 11.90
N LEU A 213 8.68 -6.99 12.70
CA LEU A 213 8.57 -6.81 14.15
C LEU A 213 9.91 -6.78 14.90
N ALA A 214 10.85 -7.65 14.52
CA ALA A 214 12.16 -7.71 15.15
C ALA A 214 12.99 -6.43 14.87
N ALA A 215 12.97 -5.94 13.64
CA ALA A 215 13.65 -4.73 13.22
C ALA A 215 13.01 -3.48 13.87
N ASP A 216 11.67 -3.40 13.88
CA ASP A 216 10.94 -2.30 14.51
C ASP A 216 11.21 -2.20 16.02
N ARG A 217 11.35 -3.35 16.70
CA ARG A 217 11.73 -3.40 18.12
C ARG A 217 13.12 -2.81 18.37
N LEU A 218 14.08 -3.11 17.48
CA LEU A 218 15.45 -2.56 17.62
C LEU A 218 15.50 -1.05 17.37
N VAL A 219 14.64 -0.55 16.50
CA VAL A 219 14.58 0.87 16.12
C VAL A 219 13.72 1.70 17.09
N GLY A 220 12.95 1.05 17.97
CA GLY A 220 12.07 1.72 18.93
C GLY A 220 10.84 2.36 18.28
N ARG A 221 10.33 1.80 17.18
CA ARG A 221 9.08 2.25 16.53
C ARG A 221 7.88 1.62 17.22
N GLU A 222 6.85 2.41 17.48
CA GLU A 222 5.58 1.93 18.03
C GLU A 222 4.58 1.57 16.92
N THR A 223 4.81 0.41 16.28
CA THR A 223 3.88 -0.15 15.28
C THR A 223 2.75 -0.94 15.95
N VAL A 224 1.64 -1.18 15.23
CA VAL A 224 0.51 -1.98 15.74
C VAL A 224 0.96 -3.32 16.32
N PRO A 225 1.84 -4.11 15.66
CA PRO A 225 2.32 -5.37 16.22
C PRO A 225 3.16 -5.23 17.49
N LEU A 226 3.85 -4.13 17.69
CA LEU A 226 4.61 -3.87 18.92
C LEU A 226 3.72 -3.48 20.09
N VAL A 227 2.65 -2.72 19.81
CA VAL A 227 1.70 -2.27 20.84
C VAL A 227 0.77 -3.40 21.29
N LEU A 228 0.16 -4.13 20.34
CA LEU A 228 -0.82 -5.18 20.63
C LEU A 228 -0.19 -6.55 20.86
N GLY A 229 1.04 -6.76 20.41
CA GLY A 229 1.68 -8.07 20.30
C GLY A 229 1.22 -8.83 19.05
N PRO A 230 2.04 -9.81 18.56
CA PRO A 230 1.78 -10.49 17.30
C PRO A 230 0.44 -11.26 17.27
N THR A 231 0.09 -11.96 18.36
CA THR A 231 -1.15 -12.76 18.43
C THR A 231 -2.41 -11.88 18.28
N ARG A 232 -2.48 -10.76 19.00
CA ARG A 232 -3.62 -9.84 18.92
C ARG A 232 -3.67 -9.11 17.57
N THR A 233 -2.52 -8.80 17.00
CA THR A 233 -2.42 -8.22 15.67
C THR A 233 -2.94 -9.16 14.60
N HIS A 234 -2.62 -10.45 14.67
CA HIS A 234 -3.22 -11.46 13.78
C HIS A 234 -4.74 -11.52 13.93
N SER A 235 -5.23 -11.55 15.18
CA SER A 235 -6.67 -11.52 15.43
C SER A 235 -7.33 -10.28 14.84
N LEU A 236 -6.72 -9.10 14.98
CA LEU A 236 -7.20 -7.85 14.38
C LEU A 236 -7.26 -7.96 12.84
N VAL A 237 -6.20 -8.41 12.19
CA VAL A 237 -6.16 -8.58 10.73
C VAL A 237 -7.25 -9.54 10.27
N ARG A 238 -7.43 -10.69 10.94
CA ARG A 238 -8.50 -11.64 10.65
C ARG A 238 -9.89 -11.01 10.76
N THR A 239 -10.12 -10.26 11.85
CA THR A 239 -11.40 -9.57 12.06
C THR A 239 -11.67 -8.55 10.97
N LEU A 240 -10.65 -7.78 10.55
CA LEU A 240 -10.77 -6.81 9.46
C LEU A 240 -11.09 -7.50 8.12
N ILE A 241 -10.41 -8.60 7.80
CA ILE A 241 -10.63 -9.36 6.56
C ILE A 241 -12.06 -9.94 6.52
N VAL A 242 -12.47 -10.65 7.57
CA VAL A 242 -13.81 -11.24 7.65
C VAL A 242 -14.88 -10.16 7.65
N GLY A 243 -14.71 -9.10 8.46
CA GLY A 243 -15.66 -7.99 8.53
C GLY A 243 -15.82 -7.27 7.20
N LEU A 244 -14.71 -7.01 6.50
CA LEU A 244 -14.73 -6.37 5.18
C LEU A 244 -15.40 -7.28 4.13
N SER A 245 -15.09 -8.58 4.12
CA SER A 245 -15.70 -9.54 3.19
C SER A 245 -17.21 -9.64 3.42
N VAL A 246 -17.65 -9.78 4.67
CA VAL A 246 -19.08 -9.79 5.02
C VAL A 246 -19.75 -8.48 4.62
N GLY A 247 -19.10 -7.35 4.90
CA GLY A 247 -19.61 -6.04 4.52
C GLY A 247 -19.79 -5.88 3.01
N LEU A 248 -18.84 -6.36 2.20
CA LEU A 248 -18.93 -6.36 0.74
C LEU A 248 -20.06 -7.28 0.24
N TYR A 249 -20.19 -8.48 0.80
CA TYR A 249 -21.29 -9.39 0.46
C TYR A 249 -22.64 -8.78 0.76
N LEU A 250 -22.82 -8.17 1.93
CA LEU A 250 -24.05 -7.48 2.29
C LEU A 250 -24.32 -6.27 1.40
N ALA A 251 -23.32 -5.44 1.13
CA ALA A 251 -23.47 -4.27 0.27
C ALA A 251 -23.85 -4.66 -1.18
N ALA A 252 -23.28 -5.76 -1.70
CA ALA A 252 -23.67 -6.29 -3.00
C ALA A 252 -25.08 -6.88 -2.99
N ALA A 253 -25.45 -7.65 -1.96
CA ALA A 253 -26.78 -8.23 -1.82
C ALA A 253 -27.88 -7.18 -1.71
N LEU A 254 -27.59 -6.03 -1.06
CA LEU A 254 -28.50 -4.88 -0.92
C LEU A 254 -28.49 -3.95 -2.15
N GLY A 255 -27.67 -4.24 -3.17
CA GLY A 255 -27.54 -3.40 -4.37
C GLY A 255 -26.83 -2.06 -4.14
N TRP A 256 -26.17 -1.88 -2.99
CA TRP A 256 -25.40 -0.66 -2.69
C TRP A 256 -24.09 -0.59 -3.48
N LEU A 257 -23.49 -1.74 -3.78
CA LEU A 257 -22.30 -1.86 -4.62
C LEU A 257 -22.59 -2.71 -5.87
N PRO A 258 -21.82 -2.49 -6.95
CA PRO A 258 -21.89 -3.33 -8.14
C PRO A 258 -21.54 -4.80 -7.85
N GLY A 259 -21.96 -5.72 -8.72
CA GLY A 259 -21.76 -7.16 -8.55
C GLY A 259 -20.30 -7.61 -8.41
N ILE A 260 -19.33 -6.79 -8.85
CA ILE A 260 -17.92 -7.05 -8.57
C ILE A 260 -17.60 -7.19 -7.07
N ALA A 261 -18.40 -6.58 -6.19
CA ALA A 261 -18.21 -6.66 -4.75
C ALA A 261 -18.28 -8.11 -4.24
N TRP A 262 -19.03 -9.02 -4.90
CA TRP A 262 -19.03 -10.45 -4.63
C TRP A 262 -17.65 -11.08 -4.88
N ILE A 263 -17.04 -10.71 -6.00
CA ILE A 263 -15.72 -11.21 -6.40
C ILE A 263 -14.65 -10.70 -5.44
N LEU A 264 -14.69 -9.41 -5.12
CA LEU A 264 -13.71 -8.80 -4.19
C LEU A 264 -13.86 -9.34 -2.76
N ALA A 265 -15.06 -9.62 -2.29
CA ALA A 265 -15.28 -10.25 -0.99
C ALA A 265 -14.64 -11.65 -0.93
N THR A 266 -14.81 -12.44 -1.98
CA THR A 266 -14.17 -13.76 -2.09
C THR A 266 -12.66 -13.64 -2.19
N TRP A 267 -12.17 -12.70 -2.99
CA TRP A 267 -10.74 -12.44 -3.17
C TRP A 267 -10.06 -12.09 -1.83
N ILE A 268 -10.66 -11.23 -1.00
CA ILE A 268 -10.12 -10.89 0.33
C ILE A 268 -10.03 -12.12 1.25
N LEU A 269 -11.00 -13.03 1.20
CA LEU A 269 -10.93 -14.27 1.98
C LEU A 269 -9.79 -15.18 1.50
N LEU A 270 -9.53 -15.23 0.20
CA LEU A 270 -8.39 -15.98 -0.37
C LEU A 270 -7.06 -15.31 0.00
N GLU A 271 -6.99 -13.97 0.03
CA GLU A 271 -5.83 -13.24 0.52
C GLU A 271 -5.53 -13.60 1.98
N PHE A 272 -6.56 -13.66 2.84
CA PHE A 272 -6.39 -14.11 4.22
C PHE A 272 -5.77 -15.51 4.31
N LEU A 273 -6.29 -16.46 3.56
CA LEU A 273 -5.77 -17.83 3.55
C LEU A 273 -4.29 -17.83 3.14
N TYR A 274 -3.95 -17.09 2.11
CA TYR A 274 -2.59 -16.98 1.61
C TYR A 274 -1.64 -16.33 2.64
N LEU A 275 -2.03 -15.22 3.25
CA LEU A 275 -1.23 -14.54 4.28
C LEU A 275 -1.01 -15.43 5.51
N GLU A 276 -2.03 -16.21 5.91
CA GLU A 276 -1.92 -17.17 7.00
C GLU A 276 -0.94 -18.31 6.69
N LEU A 277 -0.94 -18.82 5.46
CA LEU A 277 0.01 -19.83 5.01
C LEU A 277 1.45 -19.31 4.99
N LEU A 278 1.66 -18.08 4.52
CA LEU A 278 2.98 -17.43 4.54
C LEU A 278 3.50 -17.22 5.95
N TYR A 279 2.64 -16.78 6.87
CA TYR A 279 3.03 -16.58 8.26
C TYR A 279 3.48 -17.88 8.93
N ARG A 280 2.76 -18.97 8.71
CA ARG A 280 3.12 -20.27 9.28
C ARG A 280 4.40 -20.86 8.66
N GLY A 281 4.71 -20.49 7.45
CA GLY A 281 5.86 -21.00 6.71
C GLY A 281 7.21 -20.40 7.08
N ASN A 282 7.24 -19.20 7.68
CA ASN A 282 8.45 -18.40 8.05
C ASN A 282 9.50 -18.24 6.94
N ALA A 283 9.12 -18.34 5.67
CA ALA A 283 10.04 -18.79 4.64
C ALA A 283 10.47 -17.72 3.62
N LEU A 284 9.84 -16.52 3.58
CA LEU A 284 10.15 -15.58 2.50
C LEU A 284 10.99 -14.39 2.96
N PRO A 285 12.04 -14.01 2.19
CA PRO A 285 12.77 -12.76 2.37
C PRO A 285 11.82 -11.55 2.32
N THR A 286 12.19 -10.45 3.00
CA THR A 286 11.37 -9.25 3.13
C THR A 286 10.92 -8.70 1.78
N LEU A 287 11.84 -8.66 0.80
CA LEU A 287 11.55 -8.11 -0.53
C LEU A 287 10.53 -8.94 -1.31
N GLU A 288 10.62 -10.27 -1.24
CA GLU A 288 9.68 -11.18 -1.88
C GLU A 288 8.28 -11.08 -1.24
N ARG A 289 8.23 -10.90 0.08
CA ARG A 289 6.95 -10.66 0.81
C ARG A 289 6.29 -9.35 0.40
N ASP A 290 7.06 -8.25 0.35
CA ASP A 290 6.57 -6.95 -0.10
C ASP A 290 5.96 -7.06 -1.50
N MET A 291 6.67 -7.73 -2.42
CA MET A 291 6.23 -7.97 -3.78
C MET A 291 4.91 -8.77 -3.83
N LEU A 292 4.81 -9.84 -3.05
CA LEU A 292 3.64 -10.71 -3.07
C LEU A 292 2.39 -9.99 -2.52
N VAL A 293 2.55 -9.18 -1.48
CA VAL A 293 1.45 -8.37 -0.94
C VAL A 293 0.99 -7.31 -1.95
N ASP A 294 1.94 -6.66 -2.66
CA ASP A 294 1.59 -5.70 -3.72
C ASP A 294 0.93 -6.39 -4.93
N LEU A 295 1.36 -7.63 -5.25
CA LEU A 295 0.77 -8.42 -6.34
C LEU A 295 -0.72 -8.73 -6.11
N HIS A 296 -1.16 -8.94 -4.87
CA HIS A 296 -2.58 -9.14 -4.57
C HIS A 296 -3.43 -7.95 -5.03
N PHE A 297 -2.97 -6.72 -4.82
CA PHE A 297 -3.69 -5.53 -5.28
C PHE A 297 -3.70 -5.39 -6.79
N ILE A 298 -2.62 -5.80 -7.46
CA ILE A 298 -2.58 -5.87 -8.93
C ILE A 298 -3.59 -6.91 -9.43
N VAL A 299 -3.69 -8.07 -8.78
CA VAL A 299 -4.69 -9.09 -9.11
C VAL A 299 -6.12 -8.57 -8.90
N ALA A 300 -6.39 -7.84 -7.81
CA ALA A 300 -7.69 -7.19 -7.63
C ALA A 300 -8.04 -6.22 -8.78
N GLY A 301 -7.06 -5.44 -9.24
CA GLY A 301 -7.23 -4.58 -10.40
C GLY A 301 -7.51 -5.36 -11.69
N LEU A 302 -6.83 -6.49 -11.91
CA LEU A 302 -7.10 -7.37 -13.04
C LEU A 302 -8.49 -8.00 -12.97
N LEU A 303 -8.95 -8.43 -11.79
CA LEU A 303 -10.31 -8.91 -11.59
C LEU A 303 -11.35 -7.83 -11.93
N ALA A 304 -11.09 -6.60 -11.51
CA ALA A 304 -11.94 -5.46 -11.84
C ALA A 304 -11.96 -5.17 -13.36
N PHE A 305 -10.81 -5.31 -14.03
CA PHE A 305 -10.70 -5.13 -15.46
C PHE A 305 -11.48 -6.22 -16.23
N VAL A 306 -11.29 -7.48 -15.85
CA VAL A 306 -12.01 -8.61 -16.46
C VAL A 306 -13.52 -8.49 -16.24
N TRP A 307 -13.94 -8.13 -15.02
CA TRP A 307 -15.35 -7.88 -14.71
C TRP A 307 -15.97 -6.83 -15.65
N ARG A 308 -15.25 -5.72 -15.87
CA ARG A 308 -15.73 -4.65 -16.76
C ARG A 308 -15.72 -5.03 -18.24
N ALA A 309 -14.81 -5.90 -18.67
CA ALA A 309 -14.72 -6.36 -20.05
C ALA A 309 -15.80 -7.38 -20.41
N LEU A 310 -16.35 -8.08 -19.41
CA LEU A 310 -17.38 -9.12 -19.60
C LEU A 310 -18.81 -8.61 -19.39
N GLY A 311 -19.02 -7.47 -18.77
CA GLY A 311 -20.32 -6.88 -18.47
C GLY A 311 -20.41 -5.43 -18.66
#